data_3ab5565bb4a38a4cdb958b21e0a05c8e
#
_entry.id   3ab5565bb4a38a4cdb958b21e0a05c8e
#
_cell.length_a   1.000
_cell.length_b   1.000
_cell.length_c   1.000
_cell.angle_alpha   90.00
_cell.angle_beta   90.00
_cell.angle_gamma   90.00
#
_symmetry.space_group_name_H-M   'P 1'
#
loop_
_entity.id
_entity.type
_entity.pdbx_description
1 polymer ?
#
loop_
_entity_poly.entity_id
_entity_poly.type
_entity_poly.pdbx_seq_one_letter_code
_entity_poly.pdbx_strand_id
1 'polypeptide(L)'
;YKQLKHFSIHATDKDIGGIRDILFDDDSFVIRYLVADTNTWLPLSRKVVISPISVSIINRDHDTIDVAMDAETLKNSPTIDEHKPVSREYEETLFRYFGYGYYWIGPGAWGDFSHPTELADPKLMDEAREDLSANKENHLRACGEVSGYEVATTDDNVGHICDFVVDTRNWAIRLLVVDTNNWLPGGKKLALLPTDILQIDWSSHRVSVKLDHDGLMARPDIDIDKLGNGEYIADIVHQIAK
;
A
#
# COMPACT_ATOMS: atom_id res chain seq x y z
N TYR A 1 -3.92 -6.50 3.43
CA TYR A 1 -2.46 -6.47 3.49
C TYR A 1 -1.90 -7.82 3.95
N LYS A 2 -2.35 -8.35 5.07
CA LYS A 2 -1.84 -9.63 5.61
C LYS A 2 -1.97 -10.77 4.60
N GLN A 3 -3.07 -10.87 3.86
CA GLN A 3 -3.21 -11.87 2.80
C GLN A 3 -2.16 -11.67 1.69
N LEU A 4 -1.94 -10.45 1.23
CA LEU A 4 -0.95 -10.16 0.18
C LEU A 4 0.48 -10.55 0.58
N LYS A 5 0.82 -10.53 1.87
CA LYS A 5 2.14 -10.99 2.36
C LYS A 5 2.41 -12.48 2.15
N HIS A 6 1.39 -13.27 1.90
CA HIS A 6 1.55 -14.69 1.57
C HIS A 6 1.78 -14.94 0.07
N PHE A 7 1.61 -13.90 -0.76
CA PHE A 7 1.78 -14.04 -2.20
C PHE A 7 3.26 -14.13 -2.58
N SER A 8 3.53 -15.00 -3.55
CA SER A 8 4.81 -15.09 -4.25
C SER A 8 4.82 -14.16 -5.47
N ILE A 9 5.98 -13.60 -5.78
CA ILE A 9 6.17 -12.74 -6.95
C ILE A 9 6.89 -13.55 -8.02
N HIS A 10 6.31 -13.59 -9.22
CA HIS A 10 6.86 -14.25 -10.38
C HIS A 10 7.29 -13.21 -11.43
N ALA A 11 8.56 -13.22 -11.79
CA ALA A 11 9.07 -12.56 -12.96
C ALA A 11 8.76 -13.40 -14.22
N THR A 12 8.99 -12.85 -15.40
CA THR A 12 8.72 -13.56 -16.67
C THR A 12 9.54 -14.83 -16.85
N ASP A 13 10.67 -14.96 -16.16
CA ASP A 13 11.64 -16.05 -16.29
C ASP A 13 11.80 -16.94 -15.05
N LYS A 14 11.40 -16.45 -13.85
CA LYS A 14 11.50 -17.24 -12.60
C LYS A 14 10.80 -16.60 -11.41
N ASP A 15 10.73 -17.35 -10.30
CA ASP A 15 10.27 -16.88 -9.00
C ASP A 15 11.26 -15.91 -8.37
N ILE A 16 10.71 -14.80 -7.81
CA ILE A 16 11.47 -13.74 -7.16
C ILE A 16 11.50 -13.91 -5.64
N GLY A 17 10.45 -14.49 -5.06
CA GLY A 17 10.25 -14.65 -3.63
C GLY A 17 8.91 -14.09 -3.18
N GLY A 18 8.73 -13.95 -1.87
CA GLY A 18 7.48 -13.47 -1.27
C GLY A 18 7.45 -11.94 -1.11
N ILE A 19 6.26 -11.43 -0.80
CA ILE A 19 6.08 -10.03 -0.39
C ILE A 19 6.48 -9.89 1.08
N ARG A 20 7.52 -9.12 1.35
CA ARG A 20 7.98 -8.81 2.71
C ARG A 20 7.15 -7.71 3.37
N ASP A 21 6.89 -6.64 2.62
CA ASP A 21 6.08 -5.51 3.05
C ASP A 21 5.47 -4.77 1.86
N ILE A 22 4.62 -3.80 2.14
CA ILE A 22 3.93 -2.99 1.15
C ILE A 22 4.06 -1.53 1.57
N LEU A 23 4.46 -0.66 0.63
CA LEU A 23 4.56 0.77 0.86
C LEU A 23 3.34 1.47 0.25
N PHE A 24 2.71 2.32 1.04
CA PHE A 24 1.59 3.15 0.59
C PHE A 24 1.87 4.63 0.85
N ASP A 25 1.24 5.47 0.10
CA ASP A 25 1.22 6.91 0.26
C ASP A 25 0.14 7.27 1.27
N ASP A 26 0.51 7.91 2.41
CA ASP A 26 -0.41 8.19 3.52
C ASP A 26 -1.31 9.44 3.29
N ASP A 27 -1.12 10.15 2.21
CA ASP A 27 -2.00 11.23 1.76
C ASP A 27 -3.12 10.69 0.84
N SER A 28 -2.74 9.92 -0.19
CA SER A 28 -3.68 9.35 -1.16
C SER A 28 -4.24 7.97 -0.77
N PHE A 29 -3.65 7.30 0.21
CA PHE A 29 -3.95 5.91 0.60
C PHE A 29 -3.87 4.91 -0.57
N VAL A 30 -2.85 5.08 -1.41
CA VAL A 30 -2.58 4.20 -2.56
C VAL A 30 -1.29 3.44 -2.34
N ILE A 31 -1.32 2.12 -2.61
CA ILE A 31 -0.13 1.27 -2.61
C ILE A 31 0.77 1.70 -3.77
N ARG A 32 2.01 2.06 -3.48
CA ARG A 32 3.00 2.47 -4.47
C ARG A 32 4.02 1.39 -4.78
N TYR A 33 4.34 0.56 -3.76
CA TYR A 33 5.36 -0.48 -3.93
C TYR A 33 5.05 -1.74 -3.13
N LEU A 34 5.38 -2.87 -3.73
CA LEU A 34 5.57 -4.15 -3.07
C LEU A 34 7.07 -4.30 -2.78
N VAL A 35 7.43 -4.63 -1.55
CA VAL A 35 8.81 -4.92 -1.16
C VAL A 35 9.01 -6.42 -1.23
N ALA A 36 9.83 -6.89 -2.18
CA ALA A 36 10.10 -8.30 -2.37
C ALA A 36 11.18 -8.80 -1.41
N ASP A 37 10.97 -9.99 -0.85
CA ASP A 37 12.00 -10.76 -0.15
C ASP A 37 12.79 -11.60 -1.16
N THR A 38 14.01 -11.17 -1.45
CA THR A 38 14.87 -11.79 -2.46
C THR A 38 15.92 -12.74 -1.86
N ASN A 39 15.81 -13.10 -0.58
CA ASN A 39 16.80 -13.91 0.14
C ASN A 39 17.09 -15.27 -0.52
N THR A 40 16.16 -15.78 -1.31
CA THR A 40 16.29 -17.11 -1.96
C THR A 40 17.17 -17.09 -3.21
N TRP A 41 17.43 -15.93 -3.83
CA TRP A 41 18.12 -15.87 -5.13
C TRP A 41 19.14 -14.73 -5.29
N LEU A 42 19.11 -13.70 -4.42
CA LEU A 42 20.11 -12.62 -4.40
C LEU A 42 21.03 -12.75 -3.19
N PRO A 43 22.36 -12.70 -3.38
CA PRO A 43 23.28 -12.60 -2.26
C PRO A 43 23.10 -11.25 -1.53
N LEU A 44 23.28 -11.27 -0.20
CA LEU A 44 23.26 -10.08 0.67
C LEU A 44 21.87 -9.46 0.91
N SER A 45 20.79 -10.26 0.89
CA SER A 45 19.44 -9.81 1.31
C SER A 45 18.99 -8.47 0.68
N ARG A 46 19.29 -8.29 -0.62
CA ARG A 46 18.94 -7.07 -1.33
C ARG A 46 17.43 -6.94 -1.42
N LYS A 47 16.87 -5.85 -0.92
CA LYS A 47 15.44 -5.56 -1.10
C LYS A 47 15.20 -4.92 -2.46
N VAL A 48 14.21 -5.46 -3.15
CA VAL A 48 13.72 -4.94 -4.42
C VAL A 48 12.33 -4.40 -4.21
N VAL A 49 12.07 -3.20 -4.71
CA VAL A 49 10.73 -2.60 -4.73
C VAL A 49 10.13 -2.72 -6.12
N ILE A 50 8.89 -3.14 -6.17
CA ILE A 50 8.13 -3.41 -7.38
C ILE A 50 6.89 -2.53 -7.36
N SER A 51 6.74 -1.64 -8.35
CA SER A 51 5.53 -0.84 -8.48
C SER A 51 4.38 -1.67 -9.03
N PRO A 52 3.13 -1.44 -8.57
CA PRO A 52 1.92 -1.97 -9.21
C PRO A 52 1.82 -1.71 -10.72
N ILE A 53 2.56 -0.74 -11.25
CA ILE A 53 2.66 -0.46 -12.69
C ILE A 53 3.11 -1.70 -13.48
N SER A 54 3.99 -2.52 -12.90
CA SER A 54 4.49 -3.73 -13.54
C SER A 54 3.65 -4.98 -13.30
N VAL A 55 2.64 -4.92 -12.44
CA VAL A 55 1.82 -6.11 -12.13
C VAL A 55 0.93 -6.44 -13.31
N SER A 56 1.10 -7.62 -13.88
CA SER A 56 0.32 -8.11 -15.02
C SER A 56 -0.86 -8.99 -14.60
N ILE A 57 -0.65 -9.88 -13.63
CA ILE A 57 -1.67 -10.82 -13.15
C ILE A 57 -1.57 -10.95 -11.62
N ILE A 58 -2.73 -10.98 -10.96
CA ILE A 58 -2.86 -11.39 -9.56
C ILE A 58 -3.70 -12.66 -9.54
N ASN A 59 -3.07 -13.79 -9.22
CA ASN A 59 -3.73 -15.08 -9.12
C ASN A 59 -4.00 -15.41 -7.66
N ARG A 60 -5.27 -15.30 -7.25
CA ARG A 60 -5.70 -15.54 -5.87
C ARG A 60 -5.82 -17.01 -5.52
N ASP A 61 -5.98 -17.89 -6.52
CA ASP A 61 -6.10 -19.35 -6.29
C ASP A 61 -4.75 -19.98 -5.97
N HIS A 62 -3.66 -19.34 -6.42
CA HIS A 62 -2.29 -19.79 -6.22
C HIS A 62 -1.45 -18.83 -5.35
N ASP A 63 -2.03 -17.75 -4.85
CA ASP A 63 -1.36 -16.71 -4.08
C ASP A 63 -0.10 -16.18 -4.82
N THR A 64 -0.24 -15.83 -6.11
CA THR A 64 0.86 -15.30 -6.92
C THR A 64 0.57 -13.96 -7.55
N ILE A 65 1.63 -13.16 -7.72
CA ILE A 65 1.64 -11.91 -8.45
C ILE A 65 2.68 -11.99 -9.55
N ASP A 66 2.23 -11.95 -10.81
CA ASP A 66 3.10 -11.95 -11.97
C ASP A 66 3.46 -10.51 -12.36
N VAL A 67 4.74 -10.25 -12.62
CA VAL A 67 5.23 -8.95 -13.05
C VAL A 67 5.79 -9.00 -14.47
N ALA A 68 5.57 -7.94 -15.24
CA ALA A 68 5.93 -7.83 -16.65
C ALA A 68 7.42 -7.49 -16.86
N MET A 69 8.31 -8.12 -16.10
CA MET A 69 9.77 -7.96 -16.21
C MET A 69 10.50 -9.23 -15.80
N ASP A 70 11.72 -9.40 -16.26
CA ASP A 70 12.58 -10.52 -15.89
C ASP A 70 13.33 -10.27 -14.56
N ALA A 71 13.86 -11.34 -14.00
CA ALA A 71 14.57 -11.26 -12.73
C ALA A 71 15.89 -10.50 -12.82
N GLU A 72 16.54 -10.44 -13.99
CA GLU A 72 17.78 -9.69 -14.18
C GLU A 72 17.50 -8.19 -14.12
N THR A 73 16.43 -7.73 -14.74
CA THR A 73 15.94 -6.35 -14.63
C THR A 73 15.66 -5.98 -13.18
N LEU A 74 14.95 -6.83 -12.43
CA LEU A 74 14.72 -6.61 -11.01
C LEU A 74 16.01 -6.58 -10.19
N LYS A 75 16.93 -7.51 -10.47
CA LYS A 75 18.24 -7.58 -9.80
C LYS A 75 19.06 -6.31 -9.98
N ASN A 76 19.00 -5.68 -11.14
CA ASN A 76 19.80 -4.48 -11.47
C ASN A 76 19.09 -3.17 -11.14
N SER A 77 17.83 -3.22 -10.63
CA SER A 77 17.08 -2.03 -10.26
C SER A 77 17.74 -1.26 -9.10
N PRO A 78 17.48 0.04 -8.95
CA PRO A 78 17.93 0.82 -7.79
C PRO A 78 17.51 0.15 -6.48
N THR A 79 18.41 0.11 -5.49
CA THR A 79 18.15 -0.47 -4.16
C THR A 79 17.61 0.56 -3.19
N ILE A 80 16.70 0.16 -2.30
CA ILE A 80 16.32 0.98 -1.15
C ILE A 80 17.28 0.74 0.03
N ASP A 81 17.54 1.81 0.78
CA ASP A 81 18.17 1.73 2.10
C ASP A 81 17.06 1.53 3.13
N GLU A 82 17.08 0.38 3.84
CA GLU A 82 16.06 0.03 4.84
C GLU A 82 15.97 1.02 6.00
N HIS A 83 17.03 1.78 6.22
CA HIS A 83 17.13 2.73 7.33
C HIS A 83 16.78 4.17 6.94
N LYS A 84 16.39 4.38 5.68
CA LYS A 84 16.00 5.70 5.18
C LYS A 84 14.61 5.66 4.57
N PRO A 85 13.81 6.71 4.79
CA PRO A 85 12.57 6.86 4.02
C PRO A 85 12.85 6.85 2.52
N VAL A 86 11.97 6.24 1.75
CA VAL A 86 12.04 6.30 0.28
C VAL A 86 11.79 7.75 -0.13
N SER A 87 12.79 8.39 -0.74
CA SER A 87 12.67 9.77 -1.19
C SER A 87 12.09 9.88 -2.60
N ARG A 88 11.54 11.03 -2.94
CA ARG A 88 11.07 11.32 -4.31
C ARG A 88 12.20 11.17 -5.34
N GLU A 89 13.43 11.56 -4.99
CA GLU A 89 14.60 11.40 -5.86
C GLU A 89 14.90 9.92 -6.16
N TYR A 90 14.73 9.04 -5.15
CA TYR A 90 14.83 7.60 -5.35
C TYR A 90 13.72 7.10 -6.29
N GLU A 91 12.48 7.54 -6.09
CA GLU A 91 11.36 7.17 -6.96
C GLU A 91 11.60 7.62 -8.41
N GLU A 92 12.08 8.85 -8.64
CA GLU A 92 12.47 9.31 -9.97
C GLU A 92 13.52 8.41 -10.62
N THR A 93 14.53 8.00 -9.85
CA THR A 93 15.58 7.10 -10.34
C THR A 93 15.01 5.73 -10.70
N LEU A 94 14.12 5.20 -9.86
CA LEU A 94 13.45 3.92 -10.10
C LEU A 94 12.55 3.97 -11.34
N PHE A 95 11.75 5.02 -11.48
CA PHE A 95 10.84 5.19 -12.61
C PHE A 95 11.59 5.38 -13.93
N ARG A 96 12.69 6.15 -13.92
CA ARG A 96 13.57 6.25 -15.08
C ARG A 96 14.20 4.91 -15.47
N TYR A 97 14.59 4.11 -14.48
CA TYR A 97 15.16 2.79 -14.73
C TYR A 97 14.17 1.86 -15.43
N PHE A 98 12.91 1.84 -14.97
CA PHE A 98 11.86 0.99 -15.55
C PHE A 98 11.17 1.60 -16.78
N GLY A 99 11.37 2.88 -17.07
CA GLY A 99 10.69 3.59 -18.15
C GLY A 99 9.23 3.91 -17.85
N TYR A 100 8.86 4.14 -16.58
CA TYR A 100 7.50 4.45 -16.18
C TYR A 100 7.20 5.95 -16.22
N GLY A 101 5.95 6.30 -16.59
CA GLY A 101 5.41 7.64 -16.34
C GLY A 101 5.27 7.91 -14.83
N TYR A 102 5.35 9.17 -14.43
CA TYR A 102 5.31 9.56 -13.02
C TYR A 102 3.87 9.65 -12.49
N TYR A 103 3.53 8.85 -11.49
CA TYR A 103 2.18 8.83 -10.91
C TYR A 103 1.80 10.12 -10.17
N TRP A 104 2.77 10.94 -9.79
CA TRP A 104 2.55 12.22 -9.11
C TRP A 104 2.34 13.41 -10.05
N ILE A 105 2.31 13.18 -11.34
CA ILE A 105 1.93 14.17 -12.35
C ILE A 105 0.46 13.93 -12.71
N GLY A 106 -0.41 14.90 -12.39
CA GLY A 106 -1.84 14.79 -12.58
C GLY A 106 -2.63 14.69 -11.25
N PRO A 107 -3.95 14.83 -11.29
CA PRO A 107 -4.79 14.98 -10.10
C PRO A 107 -5.21 13.66 -9.43
N GLY A 108 -5.03 12.53 -10.08
CA GLY A 108 -5.52 11.23 -9.63
C GLY A 108 -4.50 10.41 -8.87
N ALA A 109 -4.94 9.25 -8.38
CA ALA A 109 -4.11 8.30 -7.67
C ALA A 109 -2.90 7.80 -8.50
N TRP A 110 -3.06 7.74 -9.83
CA TRP A 110 -2.05 7.33 -10.80
C TRP A 110 -1.87 8.41 -11.88
N GLY A 111 -1.72 9.67 -11.46
CA GLY A 111 -1.66 10.80 -12.37
C GLY A 111 -2.99 11.02 -13.08
N ASP A 112 -2.99 11.06 -14.39
CA ASP A 112 -4.20 11.20 -15.22
C ASP A 112 -4.90 9.86 -15.52
N PHE A 113 -4.38 8.73 -14.99
CA PHE A 113 -4.84 7.40 -15.32
C PHE A 113 -5.67 6.75 -14.19
N SER A 114 -6.54 5.82 -14.58
CA SER A 114 -7.38 5.07 -13.65
C SER A 114 -6.68 3.83 -13.09
N HIS A 115 -5.72 3.28 -13.83
CA HIS A 115 -4.99 2.07 -13.48
C HIS A 115 -3.48 2.28 -13.56
N PRO A 116 -2.69 1.68 -12.64
CA PRO A 116 -1.24 1.85 -12.62
C PRO A 116 -0.55 1.36 -13.89
N THR A 117 -1.04 0.29 -14.51
CA THR A 117 -0.44 -0.32 -15.71
C THR A 117 -0.41 0.61 -16.92
N GLU A 118 -1.25 1.62 -16.96
CA GLU A 118 -1.25 2.64 -18.02
C GLU A 118 0.03 3.51 -17.99
N LEU A 119 0.68 3.62 -16.83
CA LEU A 119 1.96 4.32 -16.67
C LEU A 119 3.18 3.53 -17.20
N ALA A 120 2.99 2.31 -17.67
CA ALA A 120 4.06 1.52 -18.27
C ALA A 120 4.42 1.94 -19.71
N ASP A 121 3.72 2.92 -20.31
CA ASP A 121 4.06 3.46 -21.64
C ASP A 121 5.32 4.34 -21.54
N PRO A 122 6.45 3.98 -22.20
CA PRO A 122 7.67 4.75 -22.14
C PRO A 122 7.56 6.18 -22.70
N LYS A 123 6.55 6.46 -23.54
CA LYS A 123 6.31 7.81 -24.08
C LYS A 123 5.96 8.82 -22.99
N LEU A 124 5.27 8.35 -21.93
CA LEU A 124 4.90 9.20 -20.80
C LEU A 124 6.11 9.73 -20.04
N MET A 125 7.22 9.00 -20.05
CA MET A 125 8.46 9.48 -19.42
C MET A 125 9.08 10.66 -20.17
N ASP A 126 9.01 10.67 -21.49
CA ASP A 126 9.57 11.75 -22.31
C ASP A 126 8.74 13.04 -22.16
N GLU A 127 7.42 12.92 -22.04
CA GLU A 127 6.51 14.03 -21.80
C GLU A 127 6.65 14.62 -20.39
N ALA A 128 6.94 13.78 -19.38
CA ALA A 128 7.08 14.19 -17.98
C ALA A 128 8.38 14.96 -17.66
N ARG A 129 9.36 14.99 -18.56
CA ARG A 129 10.66 15.66 -18.30
C ARG A 129 10.56 17.16 -18.08
N GLU A 130 9.52 17.81 -18.58
CA GLU A 130 9.36 19.26 -18.50
C GLU A 130 8.71 19.71 -17.16
N ASP A 131 8.07 18.82 -16.41
CA ASP A 131 7.25 19.15 -15.24
C ASP A 131 7.83 18.67 -13.88
N LEU A 132 9.13 18.36 -13.83
CA LEU A 132 9.84 17.80 -12.64
C LEU A 132 9.90 18.75 -11.43
N SER A 133 9.36 19.96 -11.51
CA SER A 133 9.39 20.94 -10.41
C SER A 133 8.25 20.80 -9.38
N ALA A 134 7.24 20.01 -9.69
CA ALA A 134 6.07 19.85 -8.85
C ALA A 134 6.28 18.74 -7.81
N ASN A 135 6.29 19.13 -6.55
CA ASN A 135 6.21 18.30 -5.35
C ASN A 135 7.34 17.28 -5.12
N LYS A 136 8.43 17.73 -4.46
CA LYS A 136 9.58 16.88 -4.09
C LYS A 136 9.34 16.00 -2.86
N GLU A 137 8.25 16.18 -2.14
CA GLU A 137 7.92 15.40 -0.96
C GLU A 137 7.09 14.18 -1.35
N ASN A 138 7.35 13.06 -0.71
CA ASN A 138 6.49 11.90 -0.75
C ASN A 138 6.08 11.50 0.67
N HIS A 139 4.99 10.79 0.77
CA HIS A 139 4.35 10.41 2.02
C HIS A 139 4.31 8.88 2.17
N LEU A 140 5.40 8.19 1.80
CA LEU A 140 5.44 6.73 1.81
C LEU A 140 5.59 6.16 3.23
N ARG A 141 4.71 5.20 3.56
CA ARG A 141 4.68 4.44 4.80
C ARG A 141 4.66 2.94 4.52
N ALA A 142 5.29 2.17 5.40
CA ALA A 142 5.18 0.71 5.34
C ALA A 142 3.91 0.25 6.05
N CYS A 143 3.11 -0.62 5.42
CA CYS A 143 1.95 -1.22 6.07
C CYS A 143 2.33 -1.99 7.33
N GLY A 144 3.50 -2.68 7.30
CA GLY A 144 4.02 -3.41 8.45
C GLY A 144 4.36 -2.51 9.62
N GLU A 145 4.86 -1.30 9.36
CA GLU A 145 5.17 -0.30 10.38
C GLU A 145 3.90 0.28 10.99
N VAL A 146 2.94 0.70 10.18
CA VAL A 146 1.67 1.28 10.65
C VAL A 146 0.77 0.23 11.32
N SER A 147 0.95 -1.06 11.00
CA SER A 147 0.31 -2.15 11.75
C SER A 147 0.83 -2.17 13.18
N GLY A 148 -0.07 -1.99 14.14
CA GLY A 148 0.24 -1.87 15.57
C GLY A 148 0.21 -0.43 16.09
N TYR A 149 0.10 0.59 15.24
CA TYR A 149 -0.08 1.96 15.69
C TYR A 149 -1.41 2.11 16.44
N GLU A 150 -1.38 2.84 17.57
CA GLU A 150 -2.58 3.18 18.34
C GLU A 150 -3.52 4.05 17.51
N VAL A 151 -4.82 3.82 17.65
CA VAL A 151 -5.86 4.68 17.08
C VAL A 151 -6.30 5.68 18.13
N ALA A 152 -6.09 6.98 17.84
CA ALA A 152 -6.51 8.09 18.68
C ALA A 152 -7.77 8.72 18.08
N THR A 153 -8.89 8.60 18.79
CA THR A 153 -10.12 9.36 18.54
C THR A 153 -9.95 10.79 19.06
N THR A 154 -10.96 11.62 18.87
CA THR A 154 -10.90 13.02 19.36
C THR A 154 -10.92 13.15 20.88
N ASP A 155 -11.32 12.11 21.60
CA ASP A 155 -11.54 12.09 23.05
C ASP A 155 -10.86 10.91 23.80
N ASP A 156 -10.39 9.87 23.09
CA ASP A 156 -9.78 8.69 23.71
C ASP A 156 -8.78 8.01 22.79
N ASN A 157 -8.11 6.97 23.26
CA ASN A 157 -7.36 6.02 22.46
C ASN A 157 -8.10 4.69 22.41
N VAL A 158 -8.31 4.12 21.23
CA VAL A 158 -9.13 2.92 21.05
C VAL A 158 -8.48 1.92 20.11
N GLY A 159 -7.83 0.91 20.64
CA GLY A 159 -7.26 -0.17 19.86
C GLY A 159 -6.05 0.22 19.02
N HIS A 160 -5.77 -0.58 18.00
CA HIS A 160 -4.63 -0.36 17.10
C HIS A 160 -4.97 -0.80 15.66
N ILE A 161 -4.28 -0.26 14.69
CA ILE A 161 -4.38 -0.73 13.29
C ILE A 161 -3.86 -2.15 13.22
N CYS A 162 -4.65 -3.08 12.69
CA CYS A 162 -4.24 -4.48 12.59
C CYS A 162 -4.17 -5.00 11.14
N ASP A 163 -4.86 -4.39 10.17
CA ASP A 163 -4.78 -4.77 8.77
C ASP A 163 -5.26 -3.63 7.84
N PHE A 164 -5.02 -3.81 6.52
CA PHE A 164 -5.46 -2.91 5.45
C PHE A 164 -6.18 -3.71 4.38
N VAL A 165 -7.31 -3.20 3.91
CA VAL A 165 -8.05 -3.78 2.78
C VAL A 165 -7.70 -3.01 1.51
N VAL A 166 -7.10 -3.70 0.56
CA VAL A 166 -6.58 -3.13 -0.69
C VAL A 166 -7.45 -3.57 -1.87
N ASP A 167 -7.89 -2.61 -2.68
CA ASP A 167 -8.49 -2.89 -3.99
C ASP A 167 -7.37 -3.07 -5.03
N THR A 168 -7.11 -4.30 -5.43
CA THR A 168 -6.02 -4.64 -6.34
C THR A 168 -6.24 -4.21 -7.80
N ARG A 169 -7.39 -3.62 -8.14
CA ARG A 169 -7.63 -3.06 -9.48
C ARG A 169 -6.93 -1.71 -9.66
N ASN A 170 -6.96 -0.88 -8.64
CA ASN A 170 -6.33 0.45 -8.63
C ASN A 170 -5.34 0.65 -7.47
N TRP A 171 -5.12 -0.38 -6.66
CA TRP A 171 -4.21 -0.43 -5.53
C TRP A 171 -4.51 0.59 -4.42
N ALA A 172 -5.75 1.06 -4.36
CA ALA A 172 -6.20 1.94 -3.28
C ALA A 172 -6.50 1.13 -2.00
N ILE A 173 -6.11 1.66 -0.85
CA ILE A 173 -6.57 1.18 0.46
C ILE A 173 -8.01 1.62 0.63
N ARG A 174 -8.92 0.68 0.79
CA ARG A 174 -10.36 0.91 0.95
C ARG A 174 -10.76 1.05 2.39
N LEU A 175 -10.12 0.27 3.27
CA LEU A 175 -10.37 0.27 4.71
C LEU A 175 -9.06 0.05 5.47
N LEU A 176 -8.97 0.67 6.66
CA LEU A 176 -8.05 0.26 7.71
C LEU A 176 -8.87 -0.51 8.76
N VAL A 177 -8.31 -1.60 9.27
CA VAL A 177 -8.97 -2.44 10.28
C VAL A 177 -8.37 -2.15 11.64
N VAL A 178 -9.22 -1.77 12.60
CA VAL A 178 -8.85 -1.49 14.00
C VAL A 178 -9.17 -2.69 14.87
N ASP A 179 -8.20 -3.18 15.62
CA ASP A 179 -8.40 -4.22 16.64
C ASP A 179 -8.60 -3.58 18.01
N THR A 180 -9.75 -3.83 18.64
CA THR A 180 -10.08 -3.31 19.97
C THR A 180 -9.96 -4.35 21.09
N ASN A 181 -9.43 -5.56 20.81
CA ASN A 181 -9.40 -6.68 21.76
C ASN A 181 -8.74 -6.38 23.11
N ASN A 182 -7.70 -5.53 23.11
CA ASN A 182 -6.99 -5.18 24.33
C ASN A 182 -7.64 -4.02 25.13
N TRP A 183 -8.69 -3.41 24.57
CA TRP A 183 -9.33 -2.20 25.11
C TRP A 183 -10.75 -2.46 25.62
N LEU A 184 -11.42 -3.52 25.10
CA LEU A 184 -12.80 -3.83 25.44
C LEU A 184 -13.00 -5.32 25.70
N PRO A 185 -13.77 -5.72 26.71
CA PRO A 185 -14.19 -7.10 26.89
C PRO A 185 -14.96 -7.59 25.64
N GLY A 186 -14.46 -8.66 25.00
CA GLY A 186 -15.08 -9.20 23.79
C GLY A 186 -14.73 -8.45 22.49
N GLY A 187 -13.59 -7.74 22.46
CA GLY A 187 -13.10 -6.86 21.41
C GLY A 187 -13.55 -7.13 19.97
N LYS A 188 -13.65 -6.05 19.20
CA LYS A 188 -14.14 -6.07 17.81
C LYS A 188 -13.04 -5.71 16.84
N LYS A 189 -13.27 -6.06 15.58
CA LYS A 189 -12.49 -5.54 14.43
C LYS A 189 -13.33 -4.48 13.71
N LEU A 190 -12.96 -3.22 13.83
CA LEU A 190 -13.75 -2.11 13.30
C LEU A 190 -13.17 -1.58 12.00
N ALA A 191 -14.02 -1.06 11.12
CA ALA A 191 -13.63 -0.46 9.85
C ALA A 191 -13.41 1.04 9.97
N LEU A 192 -12.28 1.53 9.47
CA LEU A 192 -12.03 2.95 9.20
C LEU A 192 -11.87 3.17 7.70
N LEU A 193 -12.49 4.24 7.20
CA LEU A 193 -12.21 4.75 5.85
C LEU A 193 -10.91 5.57 5.87
N PRO A 194 -10.15 5.63 4.76
CA PRO A 194 -9.05 6.59 4.61
C PRO A 194 -9.47 8.04 4.93
N THR A 195 -10.69 8.41 4.58
CA THR A 195 -11.25 9.75 4.87
C THR A 195 -11.52 10.01 6.36
N ASP A 196 -11.53 9.01 7.21
CA ASP A 196 -11.63 9.16 8.66
C ASP A 196 -10.29 9.55 9.29
N ILE A 197 -9.17 9.30 8.60
CA ILE A 197 -7.83 9.56 9.09
C ILE A 197 -7.51 11.06 9.00
N LEU A 198 -6.99 11.61 10.09
CA LEU A 198 -6.46 12.97 10.16
C LEU A 198 -4.96 12.99 9.92
N GLN A 199 -4.24 12.04 10.53
CA GLN A 199 -2.79 11.98 10.50
C GLN A 199 -2.29 10.59 10.89
N ILE A 200 -1.21 10.17 10.26
CA ILE A 200 -0.39 9.02 10.69
C ILE A 200 0.93 9.59 11.20
N ASP A 201 1.14 9.53 12.52
CA ASP A 201 2.35 10.07 13.16
C ASP A 201 3.33 8.94 13.46
N TRP A 202 4.46 8.97 12.73
CA TRP A 202 5.55 8.03 12.89
C TRP A 202 6.25 8.15 14.25
N SER A 203 6.41 9.37 14.76
CA SER A 203 7.19 9.61 15.99
C SER A 203 6.47 9.09 17.23
N SER A 204 5.15 9.18 17.26
CA SER A 204 4.30 8.71 18.36
C SER A 204 3.68 7.33 18.12
N HIS A 205 3.90 6.70 16.94
CA HIS A 205 3.27 5.45 16.52
C HIS A 205 1.73 5.50 16.65
N ARG A 206 1.13 6.58 16.12
CA ARG A 206 -0.29 6.86 16.31
C ARG A 206 -0.98 7.23 15.01
N VAL A 207 -2.23 6.76 14.88
CA VAL A 207 -3.17 7.14 13.82
C VAL A 207 -4.30 7.95 14.46
N SER A 208 -4.34 9.26 14.18
CA SER A 208 -5.40 10.14 14.65
C SER A 208 -6.57 10.12 13.68
N VAL A 209 -7.79 10.01 14.22
CA VAL A 209 -9.03 9.95 13.43
C VAL A 209 -9.99 11.09 13.77
N LYS A 210 -10.89 11.42 12.84
CA LYS A 210 -11.92 12.46 13.01
C LYS A 210 -13.05 12.08 13.97
N LEU A 211 -13.16 10.78 14.27
CA LEU A 211 -14.24 10.22 15.08
C LEU A 211 -13.92 10.40 16.56
N ASP A 212 -14.97 10.55 17.39
CA ASP A 212 -14.92 10.31 18.81
C ASP A 212 -15.02 8.79 19.11
N HIS A 213 -14.87 8.42 20.38
CA HIS A 213 -14.96 7.03 20.83
C HIS A 213 -16.26 6.37 20.37
N ASP A 214 -17.39 7.02 20.60
CA ASP A 214 -18.71 6.45 20.28
C ASP A 214 -18.91 6.29 18.77
N GLY A 215 -18.45 7.25 17.97
CA GLY A 215 -18.45 7.18 16.51
C GLY A 215 -17.61 6.04 15.96
N LEU A 216 -16.43 5.79 16.56
CA LEU A 216 -15.60 4.64 16.19
C LEU A 216 -16.27 3.32 16.58
N MET A 217 -16.85 3.24 17.79
CA MET A 217 -17.53 2.04 18.28
C MET A 217 -18.83 1.70 17.53
N ALA A 218 -19.43 2.68 16.88
CA ALA A 218 -20.59 2.50 16.00
C ALA A 218 -20.22 1.95 14.59
N ARG A 219 -18.94 1.88 14.25
CA ARG A 219 -18.48 1.32 12.98
C ARG A 219 -18.81 -0.17 12.86
N PRO A 220 -19.01 -0.69 11.63
CA PRO A 220 -19.27 -2.10 11.41
C PRO A 220 -18.16 -2.99 11.97
N ASP A 221 -18.54 -4.09 12.61
CA ASP A 221 -17.64 -5.16 12.99
C ASP A 221 -17.22 -5.95 11.74
N ILE A 222 -15.92 -6.17 11.57
CA ILE A 222 -15.34 -6.81 10.39
C ILE A 222 -15.06 -8.28 10.65
N ASP A 223 -15.60 -9.12 9.79
CA ASP A 223 -15.19 -10.52 9.66
C ASP A 223 -13.90 -10.60 8.83
N ILE A 224 -12.77 -10.89 9.50
CA ILE A 224 -11.45 -10.96 8.88
C ILE A 224 -11.39 -12.02 7.78
N ASP A 225 -12.12 -13.12 7.92
CA ASP A 225 -12.12 -14.21 6.95
C ASP A 225 -12.81 -13.79 5.63
N LYS A 226 -13.60 -12.71 5.65
CA LYS A 226 -14.28 -12.15 4.47
C LYS A 226 -13.56 -10.97 3.81
N LEU A 227 -12.39 -10.55 4.30
CA LEU A 227 -11.68 -9.39 3.73
C LEU A 227 -11.28 -9.56 2.25
N GLY A 228 -11.18 -10.80 1.76
CA GLY A 228 -10.97 -11.10 0.35
C GLY A 228 -12.21 -10.97 -0.55
N ASN A 229 -13.41 -10.82 0.03
CA ASN A 229 -14.67 -10.73 -0.71
C ASN A 229 -15.01 -9.27 -1.03
N GLY A 230 -14.98 -8.91 -2.33
CA GLY A 230 -15.23 -7.54 -2.79
C GLY A 230 -16.65 -7.04 -2.53
N GLU A 231 -17.67 -7.90 -2.58
CA GLU A 231 -19.07 -7.53 -2.27
C GLU A 231 -19.21 -7.20 -0.79
N TYR A 232 -18.65 -8.04 0.09
CA TYR A 232 -18.63 -7.79 1.52
C TYR A 232 -17.98 -6.44 1.86
N ILE A 233 -16.83 -6.14 1.24
CA ILE A 233 -16.14 -4.85 1.46
C ILE A 233 -16.97 -3.67 0.94
N ALA A 234 -17.62 -3.81 -0.21
CA ALA A 234 -18.50 -2.77 -0.75
C ALA A 234 -19.68 -2.48 0.19
N ASP A 235 -20.27 -3.51 0.78
CA ASP A 235 -21.35 -3.39 1.77
C ASP A 235 -20.88 -2.66 3.04
N ILE A 236 -19.69 -3.00 3.56
CA ILE A 236 -19.10 -2.33 4.73
C ILE A 236 -18.89 -0.83 4.42
N VAL A 237 -18.26 -0.50 3.28
CA VAL A 237 -18.03 0.89 2.86
C VAL A 237 -19.36 1.64 2.74
N HIS A 238 -20.40 1.01 2.18
CA HIS A 238 -21.72 1.63 2.04
C HIS A 238 -22.41 1.86 3.40
N GLN A 239 -22.22 0.97 4.37
CA GLN A 239 -22.75 1.15 5.74
C GLN A 239 -22.11 2.33 6.46
N ILE A 240 -20.80 2.54 6.24
CA ILE A 240 -20.04 3.65 6.85
C ILE A 240 -20.40 5.00 6.21
N ALA A 241 -20.70 5.03 4.91
CA ALA A 241 -20.96 6.26 4.16
C ALA A 241 -22.39 6.83 4.37
N LYS A 242 -23.24 6.16 5.14
CA LYS A 242 -24.60 6.61 5.50
C LYS A 242 -24.61 7.43 6.78
#